data_a23a574f3c0a7fa2f53aa88be5a83772
#
_entry.id   a23a574f3c0a7fa2f53aa88be5a83772
#
_cell.length_a   1.000
_cell.length_b   1.000
_cell.length_c   1.000
_cell.angle_alpha   90.00
_cell.angle_beta   90.00
_cell.angle_gamma   90.00
#
_symmetry.space_group_name_H-M   'P 1'
#
loop_
_entity.id
_entity.type
_entity.pdbx_description
1 polymer ?
#
loop_
_entity_poly.entity_id
_entity_poly.type
_entity_poly.pdbx_seq_one_letter_code
_entity_poly.pdbx_strand_id
1 'polypeptide(L)' 'VYKEFAPEDMSVDQIREVIDGVLKELGIENPAPKDKGAIMKVLMPKVKGKADGKVVNETLGAMLK' A
#
# COMPACT_ATOMS: atom_id res chain seq x y z
N VAL A 1 3.05 -23.10 7.61
CA VAL A 1 3.26 -22.22 8.16
C VAL A 1 2.14 -21.55 8.57
N TYR A 2 1.92 -21.12 9.49
CA TYR A 2 0.95 -20.54 9.86
C TYR A 2 1.35 -19.41 10.34
N LYS A 3 0.73 -18.61 10.67
CA LYS A 3 1.13 -17.56 11.04
C LYS A 3 0.28 -17.00 11.93
N GLU A 4 0.63 -16.35 12.78
CA GLU A 4 -0.13 -15.70 13.49
C GLU A 4 0.04 -14.40 13.26
N PHE A 5 -0.88 -13.54 13.26
CA PHE A 5 -0.64 -12.24 12.93
C PHE A 5 -1.57 -11.44 13.72
N ALA A 6 -1.24 -10.20 13.97
CA ALA A 6 -2.09 -9.27 14.68
C ALA A 6 -3.20 -8.82 13.77
N PRO A 7 -4.38 -8.58 14.31
CA PRO A 7 -5.49 -8.14 13.50
C PRO A 7 -5.23 -6.83 12.79
N GLU A 8 -4.34 -6.03 13.33
CA GLU A 8 -4.07 -4.77 12.71
C GLU A 8 -3.01 -4.83 11.68
N ASP A 9 -2.30 -5.94 11.57
CA ASP A 9 -1.22 -6.04 10.61
C ASP A 9 -1.73 -6.63 9.32
N MET A 10 -1.55 -5.93 8.23
CA MET A 10 -1.90 -6.43 6.93
C MET A 10 -0.68 -7.11 6.32
N SER A 11 -0.91 -8.19 5.62
CA SER A 11 0.19 -8.85 4.93
C SER A 11 0.53 -8.01 3.70
N VAL A 12 1.68 -8.30 3.12
CA VAL A 12 2.12 -7.57 1.94
C VAL A 12 1.10 -7.69 0.82
N ASP A 13 0.50 -8.88 0.69
CA ASP A 13 -0.49 -9.08 -0.35
C ASP A 13 -1.67 -8.15 -0.15
N GLN A 14 -2.13 -8.01 1.06
CA GLN A 14 -3.25 -7.12 1.34
C GLN A 14 -2.89 -5.68 1.07
N ILE A 15 -1.68 -5.29 1.45
CA ILE A 15 -1.23 -3.94 1.22
C ILE A 15 -1.20 -3.66 -0.28
N ARG A 16 -0.73 -4.62 -1.05
CA ARG A 16 -0.66 -4.44 -2.49
C ARG A 16 -2.04 -4.28 -3.10
N GLU A 17 -3.01 -5.02 -2.58
CA GLU A 17 -4.37 -4.89 -3.07
C GLU A 17 -4.91 -3.49 -2.79
N VAL A 18 -4.62 -2.97 -1.60
CA VAL A 18 -5.08 -1.62 -1.28
C VAL A 18 -4.42 -0.62 -2.21
N ILE A 19 -3.12 -0.79 -2.44
CA ILE A 19 -2.41 0.10 -3.33
C ILE A 19 -3.01 0.04 -4.73
N ASP A 20 -3.32 -1.16 -5.18
CA ASP A 20 -3.91 -1.32 -6.50
C ASP A 20 -5.24 -0.58 -6.59
N GLY A 21 -6.05 -0.66 -5.53
CA GLY A 21 -7.29 0.07 -5.50
C GLY A 21 -7.09 1.56 -5.56
N VAL A 22 -6.06 2.05 -4.86
CA VAL A 22 -5.76 3.47 -4.89
C VAL A 22 -5.34 3.89 -6.29
N LEU A 23 -4.54 3.08 -6.94
CA LEU A 23 -4.11 3.40 -8.30
C LEU A 23 -5.30 3.51 -9.24
N LYS A 24 -6.25 2.62 -9.08
CA LYS A 24 -7.46 2.68 -9.90
C LYS A 24 -8.27 3.92 -9.60
N GLU A 25 -8.33 4.28 -8.33
CA GLU A 25 -9.07 5.46 -7.94
C GLU A 25 -8.44 6.70 -8.55
N LEU A 26 -7.13 6.75 -8.56
CA LEU A 26 -6.42 7.89 -9.12
C LEU A 26 -6.29 7.82 -10.63
N GLY A 27 -6.68 6.71 -11.22
CA GLY A 27 -6.58 6.56 -12.65
C GLY A 27 -5.15 6.31 -13.13
N ILE A 28 -4.32 5.76 -12.26
CA ILE A 28 -2.94 5.51 -12.62
C ILE A 28 -2.78 4.06 -13.04
N GLU A 29 -2.41 3.85 -14.28
CA GLU A 29 -2.21 2.49 -14.74
C GLU A 29 -0.78 2.05 -14.50
N ASN A 30 0.16 2.95 -14.73
CA ASN A 30 1.56 2.63 -14.54
C ASN A 30 2.12 3.55 -13.48
N PRO A 31 2.11 3.11 -12.23
CA PRO A 31 2.60 3.97 -11.15
C PRO A 31 4.06 4.30 -11.35
N ALA A 32 4.40 5.55 -11.16
CA ALA A 32 5.77 6.01 -11.25
C ALA A 32 6.22 6.48 -9.89
N PRO A 33 7.53 6.49 -9.65
CA PRO A 33 8.04 6.97 -8.36
C PRO A 33 7.59 8.38 -8.05
N LYS A 34 7.39 9.19 -9.07
CA LYS A 34 6.96 10.56 -8.85
C LYS A 34 5.52 10.64 -8.35
N ASP A 35 4.75 9.58 -8.59
CA ASP A 35 3.36 9.56 -8.15
C ASP A 35 3.24 9.04 -6.73
N LYS A 36 4.35 8.67 -6.13
CA LYS A 36 4.34 8.07 -4.80
C LYS A 36 3.65 8.98 -3.79
N GLY A 37 3.94 10.27 -3.84
CA GLY A 37 3.34 11.19 -2.90
C GLY A 37 1.84 11.22 -3.00
N ALA A 38 1.32 11.29 -4.21
CA ALA A 38 -0.12 11.33 -4.40
C ALA A 38 -0.75 10.02 -3.96
N ILE A 39 -0.10 8.91 -4.29
CA ILE A 39 -0.60 7.60 -3.91
C ILE A 39 -0.63 7.49 -2.39
N MET A 40 0.44 7.91 -1.74
CA MET A 40 0.51 7.81 -0.29
C MET A 40 -0.57 8.65 0.37
N LYS A 41 -0.88 9.79 -0.18
CA LYS A 41 -1.90 10.64 0.40
C LYS A 41 -3.24 9.91 0.49
N VAL A 42 -3.57 9.16 -0.52
CA VAL A 42 -4.84 8.44 -0.53
C VAL A 42 -4.68 7.12 0.20
N LEU A 43 -3.49 6.54 0.12
CA LEU A 43 -3.26 5.22 0.69
C LEU A 43 -3.20 5.24 2.21
N MET A 44 -2.55 6.25 2.78
CA MET A 44 -2.34 6.28 4.22
C MET A 44 -3.62 6.14 5.02
N PRO A 45 -4.68 6.90 4.71
CA PRO A 45 -5.91 6.74 5.49
C PRO A 45 -6.53 5.36 5.33
N LYS A 46 -6.23 4.70 4.23
CA LYS A 46 -6.81 3.37 4.03
C LYS A 46 -6.10 2.31 4.86
N VAL A 47 -4.82 2.49 5.10
CA VAL A 47 -4.06 1.50 5.88
C VAL A 47 -3.76 1.98 7.29
N LYS A 48 -4.18 3.17 7.62
CA LYS A 48 -3.88 3.70 8.94
C LYS A 48 -4.49 2.80 9.99
N GLY A 49 -3.67 2.40 10.95
CA GLY A 49 -4.14 1.51 12.00
C GLY A 49 -4.26 0.07 11.58
N LYS A 50 -4.02 -0.22 10.30
CA LYS A 50 -4.11 -1.59 9.83
C LYS A 50 -2.78 -2.10 9.35
N ALA A 51 -1.89 -1.23 8.95
CA ALA A 51 -0.58 -1.63 8.48
C ALA A 51 0.44 -0.62 8.93
N ASP A 52 1.67 -1.09 9.05
CA ASP A 52 2.76 -0.21 9.45
C ASP A 52 3.10 0.66 8.25
N GLY A 53 3.20 1.95 8.45
CA GLY A 53 3.54 2.87 7.37
C GLY A 53 4.85 2.52 6.70
N LYS A 54 5.79 1.99 7.48
CA LYS A 54 7.07 1.61 6.90
C LYS A 54 6.90 0.48 5.91
N VAL A 55 6.13 -0.54 6.29
CA VAL A 55 5.89 -1.68 5.41
C VAL A 55 5.13 -1.22 4.16
N VAL A 56 4.15 -0.35 4.35
CA VAL A 56 3.39 0.17 3.23
C VAL A 56 4.32 0.92 2.28
N ASN A 57 5.18 1.74 2.84
CA ASN A 57 6.10 2.51 2.01
C ASN A 57 7.04 1.60 1.24
N GLU A 58 7.53 0.56 1.87
CA GLU A 58 8.43 -0.37 1.21
C GLU A 58 7.70 -1.12 0.10
N THR A 59 6.50 -1.57 0.40
CA THR A 59 5.72 -2.29 -0.60
C THR A 59 5.42 -1.40 -1.79
N LEU A 60 5.03 -0.18 -1.52
CA LEU A 60 4.72 0.76 -2.59
C LEU A 60 5.97 1.04 -3.41
N GLY A 61 7.10 1.26 -2.75
CA GLY A 61 8.33 1.52 -3.46
C GLY A 61 8.73 0.37 -4.38
N ALA A 62 8.46 -0.86 -3.94
CA ALA A 62 8.76 -2.01 -4.77
C ALA A 62 7.87 -2.06 -6.00
N MET A 63 6.65 -1.55 -5.88
CA MET A 63 5.73 -1.54 -7.00
C MET A 63 6.01 -0.38 -7.96
N LEU A 64 6.62 0.68 -7.43
CA LEU A 64 6.92 1.83 -8.25
C LEU A 64 8.33 1.70 -8.79
N LYS A 65 8.50 1.14 -9.88
CA LYS A 65 9.85 1.04 -10.41
C LYS A 65 10.03 1.74 -11.73
#